data_bbf289afcf5094febfe29ab7c7d3d85b
#
_entry.id   bbf289afcf5094febfe29ab7c7d3d85b
#
_cell.length_a   1.000
_cell.length_b   1.000
_cell.length_c   1.000
_cell.angle_alpha   90.00
_cell.angle_beta   90.00
_cell.angle_gamma   90.00
#
_symmetry.space_group_name_H-M   'P 1'
#
loop_
_entity.id
_entity.type
_entity.pdbx_description
1 polymer ?
#
loop_
_entity_poly.entity_id
_entity_poly.type
_entity_poly.pdbx_seq_one_letter_code
_entity_poly.pdbx_strand_id
1 'polypeptide(L)'
;MNMKKNVNVSETINSRMEFKRKFSLRELYGALVFVPGAISKLAGNKKKHLVDNHFIERLHLAVTEVNGCAACSYQHTKMALRQGMSNEEISSFLSGGDNFIKPEEAKAILFAQHFADSRGFPKKYAYDSIVSEYGEKKASIILSASQVMIAGNMYGIPLSAFQSRLKGKPFTDSSLFYELGMLIAGILCLIIAVVHGLLRSLIGLPNERFDKTVTDEEKKII
;
A
#
# COMPACT_ATOMS: atom_id res chain seq x y z
N MET A 1 5.01 -38.08 0.06
CA MET A 1 4.19 -37.80 1.27
C MET A 1 4.40 -36.31 1.60
N ASN A 2 3.59 -35.44 1.00
CA ASN A 2 3.73 -33.98 1.09
C ASN A 2 3.02 -33.50 2.36
N MET A 3 3.76 -33.28 3.44
CA MET A 3 3.26 -32.55 4.59
C MET A 3 3.10 -31.07 4.17
N LYS A 4 1.87 -30.66 3.87
CA LYS A 4 1.49 -29.24 3.89
C LYS A 4 1.72 -28.75 5.32
N LYS A 5 2.86 -28.06 5.56
CA LYS A 5 3.03 -27.28 6.79
C LYS A 5 1.91 -26.24 6.80
N ASN A 6 0.90 -26.46 7.61
CA ASN A 6 -0.07 -25.45 7.98
C ASN A 6 0.70 -24.40 8.79
N VAL A 7 1.21 -23.39 8.10
CA VAL A 7 1.81 -22.24 8.76
C VAL A 7 0.67 -21.48 9.42
N ASN A 8 0.72 -21.37 10.72
CA ASN A 8 -0.24 -20.59 11.49
C ASN A 8 0.03 -19.09 11.29
N VAL A 9 -0.35 -18.61 10.08
CA VAL A 9 -0.23 -17.20 9.66
C VAL A 9 -0.84 -16.27 10.70
N SER A 10 -1.82 -16.75 11.50
CA SER A 10 -2.51 -15.97 12.51
C SER A 10 -1.64 -15.62 13.71
N GLU A 11 -0.71 -16.45 14.14
CA GLU A 11 0.11 -16.18 15.34
C GLU A 11 1.22 -15.16 15.10
N THR A 12 1.90 -15.25 13.95
CA THR A 12 2.95 -14.29 13.59
C THR A 12 2.37 -12.89 13.32
N ILE A 13 1.15 -12.84 12.80
CA ILE A 13 0.42 -11.62 12.51
C ILE A 13 -0.25 -11.03 13.76
N ASN A 14 -0.83 -11.84 14.65
CA ASN A 14 -1.56 -11.37 15.82
C ASN A 14 -0.67 -10.75 16.92
N SER A 15 0.61 -11.10 17.01
CA SER A 15 1.49 -10.60 18.07
C SER A 15 2.03 -9.17 17.85
N ARG A 16 1.79 -8.56 16.67
CA ARG A 16 2.38 -7.27 16.27
C ARG A 16 1.37 -6.20 15.83
N MET A 17 0.06 -6.43 15.99
CA MET A 17 -0.96 -5.67 15.29
C MET A 17 -1.80 -4.74 16.14
N GLU A 18 -1.16 -3.78 16.73
CA GLU A 18 -1.76 -2.46 16.89
C GLU A 18 -1.49 -1.69 15.59
N PHE A 19 -2.50 -0.98 15.04
CA PHE A 19 -2.23 -0.20 13.82
C PHE A 19 -1.19 0.89 14.12
N LYS A 20 -0.22 0.99 13.25
CA LYS A 20 0.83 2.03 13.36
C LYS A 20 0.28 3.42 13.04
N ARG A 21 -0.86 3.51 12.32
CA ARG A 21 -1.40 4.78 11.81
C ARG A 21 -2.91 4.80 11.78
N LYS A 22 -3.48 5.97 12.03
CA LYS A 22 -4.88 6.32 11.72
C LYS A 22 -4.92 7.24 10.53
N PHE A 23 -5.95 7.11 9.72
CA PHE A 23 -6.22 7.97 8.57
C PHE A 23 -7.56 8.67 8.73
N SER A 24 -7.67 9.85 8.14
CA SER A 24 -8.92 10.61 8.05
C SER A 24 -9.71 10.25 6.79
N LEU A 25 -11.00 10.59 6.77
CA LEU A 25 -11.84 10.47 5.57
C LEU A 25 -11.31 11.30 4.40
N ARG A 26 -10.70 12.46 4.68
CA ARG A 26 -10.09 13.31 3.64
C ARG A 26 -8.92 12.61 2.96
N GLU A 27 -8.07 11.93 3.72
CA GLU A 27 -6.94 11.16 3.18
C GLU A 27 -7.44 9.96 2.39
N LEU A 28 -8.41 9.22 2.94
CA LEU A 28 -9.04 8.09 2.24
C LEU A 28 -9.65 8.53 0.90
N TYR A 29 -10.45 9.60 0.90
CA TYR A 29 -11.02 10.15 -0.33
C TYR A 29 -9.93 10.53 -1.34
N GLY A 30 -8.90 11.26 -0.88
CA GLY A 30 -7.77 11.68 -1.71
C GLY A 30 -7.00 10.51 -2.33
N ALA A 31 -6.83 9.41 -1.60
CA ALA A 31 -6.22 8.18 -2.11
C ALA A 31 -7.13 7.46 -3.13
N LEU A 32 -8.44 7.35 -2.82
CA LEU A 32 -9.43 6.67 -3.67
C LEU A 32 -9.59 7.31 -5.05
N VAL A 33 -9.42 8.64 -5.18
CA VAL A 33 -9.49 9.36 -6.47
C VAL A 33 -8.46 8.85 -7.48
N PHE A 34 -7.30 8.39 -7.04
CA PHE A 34 -6.23 7.87 -7.92
C PHE A 34 -6.38 6.39 -8.25
N VAL A 35 -7.20 5.64 -7.52
CA VAL A 35 -7.36 4.18 -7.66
C VAL A 35 -7.81 3.76 -9.07
N PRO A 36 -8.79 4.39 -9.73
CA PRO A 36 -9.23 3.98 -11.07
C PRO A 36 -8.09 4.00 -12.10
N GLY A 37 -7.31 5.08 -12.12
CA GLY A 37 -6.15 5.21 -13.00
C GLY A 37 -5.03 4.21 -12.66
N ALA A 38 -4.79 3.99 -11.37
CA ALA A 38 -3.80 3.04 -10.89
C ALA A 38 -4.18 1.59 -11.27
N ILE A 39 -5.44 1.19 -11.08
CA ILE A 39 -5.94 -0.13 -11.50
C ILE A 39 -5.81 -0.32 -13.00
N SER A 40 -6.11 0.69 -13.81
CA SER A 40 -5.95 0.64 -15.27
C SER A 40 -4.49 0.38 -15.66
N LYS A 41 -3.53 1.04 -15.03
CA LYS A 41 -2.09 0.81 -15.27
C LYS A 41 -1.64 -0.58 -14.84
N LEU A 42 -2.10 -1.07 -13.67
CA LEU A 42 -1.79 -2.43 -13.20
C LEU A 42 -2.43 -3.50 -14.09
N ALA A 43 -3.66 -3.30 -14.57
CA ALA A 43 -4.30 -4.18 -15.55
C ALA A 43 -3.53 -4.21 -16.88
N GLY A 44 -3.02 -3.06 -17.32
CA GLY A 44 -2.12 -2.96 -18.46
C GLY A 44 -0.81 -3.72 -18.25
N ASN A 45 -0.27 -3.69 -17.03
CA ASN A 45 0.95 -4.44 -16.67
C ASN A 45 0.75 -5.95 -16.76
N LYS A 46 -0.42 -6.48 -16.36
CA LYS A 46 -0.74 -7.93 -16.51
C LYS A 46 -0.64 -8.43 -17.93
N LYS A 47 -0.85 -7.56 -18.93
CA LYS A 47 -0.72 -7.91 -20.36
C LYS A 47 0.70 -7.73 -20.88
N LYS A 48 1.44 -6.75 -20.35
CA LYS A 48 2.75 -6.34 -20.88
C LYS A 48 3.92 -6.89 -20.08
N HIS A 49 3.70 -7.38 -18.87
CA HIS A 49 4.71 -7.94 -17.96
C HIS A 49 5.95 -7.05 -17.77
N LEU A 50 5.75 -5.71 -17.69
CA LEU A 50 6.84 -4.74 -17.52
C LEU A 50 7.44 -4.80 -16.12
N VAL A 51 6.59 -5.04 -15.12
CA VAL A 51 6.95 -5.24 -13.72
C VAL A 51 6.40 -6.58 -13.28
N ASP A 52 7.25 -7.40 -12.68
CA ASP A 52 6.91 -8.74 -12.21
C ASP A 52 5.85 -8.71 -11.09
N ASN A 53 5.00 -9.75 -11.03
CA ASN A 53 3.94 -9.83 -10.04
C ASN A 53 4.47 -9.99 -8.61
N HIS A 54 5.57 -10.74 -8.42
CA HIS A 54 6.23 -10.85 -7.12
C HIS A 54 6.79 -9.51 -6.66
N PHE A 55 7.34 -8.73 -7.59
CA PHE A 55 7.81 -7.39 -7.28
C PHE A 55 6.65 -6.46 -6.86
N ILE A 56 5.51 -6.50 -7.58
CA ILE A 56 4.30 -5.76 -7.17
C ILE A 56 3.84 -6.18 -5.77
N GLU A 57 3.88 -7.47 -5.46
CA GLU A 57 3.48 -7.96 -4.14
C GLU A 57 4.44 -7.50 -3.03
N ARG A 58 5.76 -7.45 -3.29
CA ARG A 58 6.74 -6.86 -2.36
C ARG A 58 6.47 -5.38 -2.10
N LEU A 59 6.11 -4.60 -3.13
CA LEU A 59 5.68 -3.20 -2.96
C LEU A 59 4.44 -3.09 -2.06
N HIS A 60 3.45 -3.97 -2.24
CA HIS A 60 2.26 -4.01 -1.40
C HIS A 60 2.60 -4.34 0.07
N LEU A 61 3.48 -5.31 0.29
CA LEU A 61 3.94 -5.68 1.63
C LEU A 61 4.71 -4.52 2.29
N ALA A 62 5.58 -3.83 1.55
CA ALA A 62 6.34 -2.68 2.05
C ALA A 62 5.44 -1.51 2.47
N VAL A 63 4.44 -1.15 1.65
CA VAL A 63 3.43 -0.13 2.01
C VAL A 63 2.63 -0.55 3.24
N THR A 64 2.27 -1.83 3.32
CA THR A 64 1.45 -2.39 4.41
C THR A 64 2.21 -2.43 5.73
N GLU A 65 3.51 -2.73 5.69
CA GLU A 65 4.38 -2.71 6.85
C GLU A 65 4.42 -1.32 7.49
N VAL A 66 4.68 -0.28 6.70
CA VAL A 66 4.73 1.11 7.17
C VAL A 66 3.42 1.55 7.81
N ASN A 67 2.28 1.16 7.25
CA ASN A 67 0.95 1.56 7.72
C ASN A 67 0.40 0.70 8.87
N GLY A 68 0.85 -0.56 8.99
CA GLY A 68 0.38 -1.49 10.01
C GLY A 68 -1.05 -1.97 9.80
N CYS A 69 -1.44 -2.31 8.56
CA CYS A 69 -2.79 -2.81 8.25
C CYS A 69 -2.89 -4.33 8.41
N ALA A 70 -3.53 -4.81 9.48
CA ALA A 70 -3.68 -6.22 9.77
C ALA A 70 -4.46 -7.01 8.70
N ALA A 71 -5.60 -6.51 8.26
CA ALA A 71 -6.39 -7.14 7.21
C ALA A 71 -5.61 -7.23 5.89
N CYS A 72 -4.84 -6.18 5.57
CA CYS A 72 -4.04 -6.14 4.35
C CYS A 72 -2.85 -7.12 4.45
N SER A 73 -2.13 -7.14 5.58
CA SER A 73 -1.06 -8.10 5.81
C SER A 73 -1.54 -9.54 5.63
N TYR A 74 -2.69 -9.87 6.23
CA TYR A 74 -3.28 -11.21 6.09
C TYR A 74 -3.62 -11.55 4.63
N GLN A 75 -4.27 -10.61 3.93
CA GLN A 75 -4.68 -10.83 2.53
C GLN A 75 -3.49 -10.95 1.59
N HIS A 76 -2.51 -10.04 1.71
CA HIS A 76 -1.31 -10.05 0.86
C HIS A 76 -0.37 -11.21 1.20
N THR A 77 -0.26 -11.64 2.45
CA THR A 77 0.41 -12.89 2.79
C THR A 77 -0.18 -14.09 2.03
N LYS A 78 -1.51 -14.20 1.98
CA LYS A 78 -2.15 -15.28 1.20
C LYS A 78 -1.87 -15.18 -0.29
N MET A 79 -1.87 -13.97 -0.84
CA MET A 79 -1.57 -13.75 -2.27
C MET A 79 -0.12 -14.07 -2.57
N ALA A 80 0.81 -13.60 -1.77
CA ALA A 80 2.24 -13.87 -1.89
C ALA A 80 2.57 -15.37 -1.84
N LEU A 81 2.00 -16.10 -0.87
CA LEU A 81 2.14 -17.57 -0.78
C LEU A 81 1.60 -18.30 -2.01
N ARG A 82 0.46 -17.85 -2.57
CA ARG A 82 -0.10 -18.42 -3.80
C ARG A 82 0.78 -18.17 -5.02
N GLN A 83 1.53 -17.10 -5.01
CA GLN A 83 2.51 -16.76 -6.04
C GLN A 83 3.85 -17.50 -5.86
N GLY A 84 4.05 -18.20 -4.72
CA GLY A 84 5.25 -18.98 -4.45
C GLY A 84 6.32 -18.26 -3.62
N MET A 85 6.01 -17.09 -3.03
CA MET A 85 6.91 -16.44 -2.08
C MET A 85 7.03 -17.29 -0.82
N SER A 86 8.22 -17.33 -0.20
CA SER A 86 8.45 -18.05 1.05
C SER A 86 7.87 -17.31 2.25
N ASN A 87 7.62 -18.06 3.35
CA ASN A 87 7.17 -17.44 4.60
C ASN A 87 8.21 -16.51 5.19
N GLU A 88 9.48 -16.87 5.06
CA GLU A 88 10.64 -16.09 5.52
C GLU A 88 10.70 -14.75 4.78
N GLU A 89 10.53 -14.75 3.47
CA GLU A 89 10.50 -13.56 2.64
C GLU A 89 9.32 -12.64 3.04
N ILE A 90 8.11 -13.19 3.13
CA ILE A 90 6.92 -12.42 3.52
C ILE A 90 7.07 -11.85 4.93
N SER A 91 7.58 -12.63 5.88
CA SER A 91 7.81 -12.18 7.26
C SER A 91 8.86 -11.07 7.31
N SER A 92 9.93 -11.15 6.51
CA SER A 92 10.94 -10.10 6.40
C SER A 92 10.30 -8.78 5.95
N PHE A 93 9.56 -8.77 4.85
CA PHE A 93 8.88 -7.54 4.38
C PHE A 93 7.90 -6.96 5.42
N LEU A 94 7.10 -7.79 6.08
CA LEU A 94 6.13 -7.35 7.09
C LEU A 94 6.78 -6.89 8.42
N SER A 95 8.07 -7.16 8.62
CA SER A 95 8.85 -6.69 9.78
C SER A 95 9.82 -5.55 9.44
N GLY A 96 9.80 -5.06 8.21
CA GLY A 96 10.74 -4.02 7.77
C GLY A 96 12.16 -4.53 7.52
N GLY A 97 12.34 -5.85 7.35
CA GLY A 97 13.63 -6.45 7.03
C GLY A 97 14.00 -6.28 5.56
N ASP A 98 15.28 -6.29 5.27
CA ASP A 98 15.87 -6.06 3.94
C ASP A 98 16.50 -7.31 3.29
N ASN A 99 16.58 -8.43 4.03
CA ASN A 99 17.29 -9.65 3.61
C ASN A 99 16.82 -10.24 2.26
N PHE A 100 15.60 -9.94 1.83
CA PHE A 100 15.01 -10.43 0.58
C PHE A 100 14.78 -9.31 -0.44
N ILE A 101 15.28 -8.11 -0.18
CA ILE A 101 15.22 -7.01 -1.15
C ILE A 101 16.30 -7.26 -2.20
N LYS A 102 15.86 -7.44 -3.45
CA LYS A 102 16.79 -7.56 -4.57
C LYS A 102 17.40 -6.19 -4.87
N PRO A 103 18.71 -6.12 -5.20
CA PRO A 103 19.36 -4.84 -5.50
C PRO A 103 18.63 -4.00 -6.55
N GLU A 104 18.11 -4.65 -7.59
CA GLU A 104 17.36 -4.01 -8.68
C GLU A 104 15.97 -3.52 -8.27
N GLU A 105 15.41 -3.95 -7.12
CA GLU A 105 14.13 -3.55 -6.59
C GLU A 105 14.24 -2.54 -5.44
N ALA A 106 15.43 -2.38 -4.87
CA ALA A 106 15.66 -1.63 -3.62
C ALA A 106 15.11 -0.20 -3.67
N LYS A 107 15.41 0.54 -4.73
CA LYS A 107 14.92 1.92 -4.90
C LYS A 107 13.40 2.03 -4.92
N ALA A 108 12.73 1.08 -5.57
CA ALA A 108 11.28 1.07 -5.65
C ALA A 108 10.64 0.66 -4.31
N ILE A 109 11.24 -0.25 -3.56
CA ILE A 109 10.79 -0.62 -2.21
C ILE A 109 10.92 0.59 -1.27
N LEU A 110 12.07 1.28 -1.28
CA LEU A 110 12.26 2.53 -0.52
C LEU A 110 11.25 3.61 -0.92
N PHE A 111 10.97 3.75 -2.22
CA PHE A 111 9.94 4.67 -2.69
C PHE A 111 8.54 4.28 -2.16
N ALA A 112 8.18 3.00 -2.19
CA ALA A 112 6.89 2.51 -1.69
C ALA A 112 6.75 2.77 -0.17
N GLN A 113 7.81 2.58 0.60
CA GLN A 113 7.85 2.92 2.02
C GLN A 113 7.72 4.44 2.24
N HIS A 114 8.47 5.26 1.49
CA HIS A 114 8.34 6.72 1.52
C HIS A 114 6.93 7.19 1.12
N PHE A 115 6.33 6.57 0.08
CA PHE A 115 4.95 6.85 -0.34
C PHE A 115 3.95 6.59 0.78
N ALA A 116 4.11 5.48 1.50
CA ALA A 116 3.28 5.15 2.66
C ALA A 116 3.54 6.12 3.82
N ASP A 117 4.81 6.43 4.11
CA ASP A 117 5.22 7.32 5.19
C ASP A 117 4.70 8.75 4.98
N SER A 118 4.76 9.25 3.76
CA SER A 118 4.19 10.53 3.33
C SER A 118 2.65 10.52 3.17
N ARG A 119 1.98 9.43 3.60
CA ARG A 119 0.52 9.29 3.58
C ARG A 119 -0.09 9.44 2.18
N GLY A 120 0.64 8.97 1.15
CA GLY A 120 0.23 9.05 -0.25
C GLY A 120 0.54 10.38 -0.94
N PHE A 121 1.40 11.20 -0.34
CA PHE A 121 1.85 12.48 -0.89
C PHE A 121 3.39 12.55 -0.91
N PRO A 122 4.06 11.68 -1.72
CA PRO A 122 5.50 11.57 -1.71
C PRO A 122 6.18 12.79 -2.29
N LYS A 123 7.44 12.98 -1.94
CA LYS A 123 8.32 13.99 -2.53
C LYS A 123 8.50 13.75 -4.03
N LYS A 124 8.47 14.83 -4.81
CA LYS A 124 8.64 14.76 -6.27
C LYS A 124 9.99 14.15 -6.65
N TYR A 125 11.08 14.54 -5.98
CA TYR A 125 12.42 14.02 -6.24
C TYR A 125 12.52 12.49 -6.00
N ALA A 126 11.79 11.96 -5.02
CA ALA A 126 11.76 10.52 -4.78
C ALA A 126 11.11 9.77 -5.95
N TYR A 127 10.05 10.33 -6.54
CA TYR A 127 9.46 9.78 -7.76
C TYR A 127 10.39 9.92 -8.97
N ASP A 128 11.05 11.09 -9.13
CA ASP A 128 12.01 11.30 -10.22
C ASP A 128 13.17 10.33 -10.15
N SER A 129 13.61 9.96 -8.95
CA SER A 129 14.65 8.94 -8.75
C SER A 129 14.24 7.57 -9.29
N ILE A 130 12.96 7.13 -9.08
CA ILE A 130 12.51 5.86 -9.66
C ILE A 130 12.22 5.97 -11.17
N VAL A 131 11.86 7.15 -11.67
CA VAL A 131 11.77 7.38 -13.13
C VAL A 131 13.14 7.24 -13.78
N SER A 132 14.16 7.83 -13.17
CA SER A 132 15.55 7.72 -13.65
C SER A 132 16.07 6.27 -13.65
N GLU A 133 15.70 5.46 -12.65
CA GLU A 133 16.15 4.08 -12.50
C GLU A 133 15.40 3.10 -13.42
N TYR A 134 14.08 3.20 -13.44
CA TYR A 134 13.21 2.19 -14.07
C TYR A 134 12.57 2.65 -15.38
N GLY A 135 12.67 3.93 -15.73
CA GLY A 135 11.96 4.58 -16.81
C GLY A 135 10.49 4.83 -16.48
N GLU A 136 9.87 5.80 -17.17
CA GLU A 136 8.50 6.28 -16.88
C GLU A 136 7.45 5.19 -16.78
N LYS A 137 7.49 4.21 -17.71
CA LYS A 137 6.48 3.14 -17.76
C LYS A 137 6.49 2.27 -16.51
N LYS A 138 7.66 1.79 -16.09
CA LYS A 138 7.79 0.97 -14.86
C LYS A 138 7.55 1.80 -13.62
N ALA A 139 8.10 3.02 -13.53
CA ALA A 139 7.87 3.94 -12.42
C ALA A 139 6.39 4.24 -12.21
N SER A 140 5.62 4.42 -13.30
CA SER A 140 4.17 4.61 -13.20
C SER A 140 3.41 3.39 -12.68
N ILE A 141 3.91 2.16 -12.92
CA ILE A 141 3.35 0.92 -12.38
C ILE A 141 3.69 0.80 -10.88
N ILE A 142 4.94 1.10 -10.49
CA ILE A 142 5.40 1.13 -9.09
C ILE A 142 4.56 2.11 -8.27
N LEU A 143 4.37 3.34 -8.78
CA LEU A 143 3.50 4.33 -8.16
C LEU A 143 2.05 3.82 -8.03
N SER A 144 1.53 3.19 -9.10
CA SER A 144 0.16 2.66 -9.11
C SER A 144 -0.05 1.53 -8.10
N ALA A 145 0.94 0.64 -7.92
CA ALA A 145 0.92 -0.38 -6.88
C ALA A 145 0.84 0.25 -5.48
N SER A 146 1.68 1.27 -5.24
CA SER A 146 1.67 2.02 -3.97
C SER A 146 0.34 2.76 -3.73
N GLN A 147 -0.26 3.37 -4.77
CA GLN A 147 -1.55 4.07 -4.69
C GLN A 147 -2.70 3.13 -4.34
N VAL A 148 -2.80 1.98 -5.00
CA VAL A 148 -3.84 0.99 -4.69
C VAL A 148 -3.67 0.46 -3.27
N MET A 149 -2.43 0.17 -2.88
CA MET A 149 -2.16 -0.41 -1.59
C MET A 149 -2.44 0.55 -0.43
N ILE A 150 -2.05 1.83 -0.54
CA ILE A 150 -2.33 2.79 0.53
C ILE A 150 -3.85 3.03 0.70
N ALA A 151 -4.60 3.10 -0.40
CA ALA A 151 -6.06 3.22 -0.34
C ALA A 151 -6.69 1.99 0.35
N GLY A 152 -6.19 0.79 0.04
CA GLY A 152 -6.56 -0.46 0.71
C GLY A 152 -6.23 -0.42 2.21
N ASN A 153 -5.04 0.06 2.59
CA ASN A 153 -4.65 0.18 4.00
C ASN A 153 -5.52 1.18 4.77
N MET A 154 -5.82 2.34 4.17
CA MET A 154 -6.66 3.36 4.81
C MET A 154 -8.08 2.86 5.14
N TYR A 155 -8.61 1.93 4.35
CA TYR A 155 -9.89 1.28 4.61
C TYR A 155 -9.74 0.01 5.47
N GLY A 156 -8.69 -0.77 5.26
CA GLY A 156 -8.43 -2.04 5.96
C GLY A 156 -8.08 -1.86 7.44
N ILE A 157 -7.47 -0.73 7.82
CA ILE A 157 -7.14 -0.42 9.22
C ILE A 157 -8.39 -0.32 10.09
N PRO A 158 -9.38 0.55 9.82
CA PRO A 158 -10.61 0.60 10.60
C PRO A 158 -11.42 -0.71 10.54
N LEU A 159 -11.38 -1.43 9.41
CA LEU A 159 -11.99 -2.75 9.29
C LEU A 159 -11.34 -3.76 10.26
N SER A 160 -10.02 -3.79 10.34
CA SER A 160 -9.29 -4.66 11.28
C SER A 160 -9.62 -4.34 12.73
N ALA A 161 -9.68 -3.03 13.07
CA ALA A 161 -10.02 -2.57 14.40
C ALA A 161 -11.45 -2.98 14.79
N PHE A 162 -12.41 -2.81 13.88
CA PHE A 162 -13.80 -3.21 14.09
C PHE A 162 -13.94 -4.73 14.26
N GLN A 163 -13.27 -5.52 13.41
CA GLN A 163 -13.27 -6.98 13.54
C GLN A 163 -12.65 -7.46 14.86
N SER A 164 -11.58 -6.80 15.32
CA SER A 164 -10.96 -7.10 16.61
C SER A 164 -11.90 -6.75 17.79
N ARG A 165 -12.60 -5.63 17.69
CA ARG A 165 -13.62 -5.22 18.67
C ARG A 165 -14.76 -6.23 18.77
N LEU A 166 -15.27 -6.74 17.65
CA LEU A 166 -16.31 -7.78 17.64
C LEU A 166 -15.84 -9.08 18.30
N LYS A 167 -14.54 -9.34 18.33
CA LYS A 167 -13.93 -10.47 19.03
C LYS A 167 -13.59 -10.20 20.51
N GLY A 168 -14.06 -9.07 21.05
CA GLY A 168 -13.81 -8.68 22.44
C GLY A 168 -12.40 -8.11 22.71
N LYS A 169 -11.62 -7.82 21.67
CA LYS A 169 -10.24 -7.30 21.75
C LYS A 169 -10.11 -5.97 21.02
N PRO A 170 -10.76 -4.88 21.51
CA PRO A 170 -10.67 -3.59 20.85
C PRO A 170 -9.24 -3.05 20.88
N PHE A 171 -8.81 -2.41 19.80
CA PHE A 171 -7.53 -1.71 19.77
C PHE A 171 -7.57 -0.50 20.68
N THR A 172 -6.51 -0.29 21.44
CA THR A 172 -6.40 0.77 22.49
C THR A 172 -6.63 2.16 21.91
N ASP A 173 -6.10 2.41 20.72
CA ASP A 173 -6.16 3.71 20.04
C ASP A 173 -7.32 3.85 19.06
N SER A 174 -8.31 2.93 19.09
CA SER A 174 -9.46 2.97 18.20
C SER A 174 -10.77 3.14 18.96
N SER A 175 -11.67 3.93 18.39
CA SER A 175 -13.03 4.09 18.89
C SER A 175 -14.04 3.51 17.91
N LEU A 176 -15.19 3.06 18.42
CA LEU A 176 -16.27 2.56 17.58
C LEU A 176 -16.74 3.62 16.57
N PHE A 177 -16.74 4.90 16.96
CA PHE A 177 -17.10 6.01 16.05
C PHE A 177 -16.11 6.14 14.89
N TYR A 178 -14.81 6.02 15.15
CA TYR A 178 -13.79 6.03 14.11
C TYR A 178 -13.96 4.83 13.16
N GLU A 179 -14.12 3.64 13.70
CA GLU A 179 -14.24 2.40 12.94
C GLU A 179 -15.47 2.43 12.03
N LEU A 180 -16.66 2.66 12.60
CA LEU A 180 -17.91 2.73 11.83
C LEU A 180 -17.96 3.93 10.90
N GLY A 181 -17.48 5.10 11.36
CA GLY A 181 -17.41 6.31 10.56
C GLY A 181 -16.58 6.12 9.30
N MET A 182 -15.39 5.52 9.44
CA MET A 182 -14.51 5.23 8.30
C MET A 182 -15.11 4.16 7.37
N LEU A 183 -15.75 3.12 7.92
CA LEU A 183 -16.34 2.05 7.11
C LEU A 183 -17.54 2.56 6.30
N ILE A 184 -18.48 3.25 6.96
CA ILE A 184 -19.71 3.73 6.31
C ILE A 184 -19.39 4.87 5.34
N ALA A 185 -18.72 5.91 5.83
CA ALA A 185 -18.37 7.05 4.99
C ALA A 185 -17.34 6.67 3.90
N GLY A 186 -16.49 5.67 4.15
CA GLY A 186 -15.56 5.15 3.17
C GLY A 186 -16.24 4.53 1.95
N ILE A 187 -17.37 3.84 2.12
CA ILE A 187 -18.19 3.32 1.01
C ILE A 187 -18.74 4.48 0.17
N LEU A 188 -19.30 5.52 0.82
CA LEU A 188 -19.80 6.69 0.12
C LEU A 188 -18.66 7.44 -0.60
N CYS A 189 -17.54 7.63 0.07
CA CYS A 189 -16.33 8.21 -0.52
C CYS A 189 -15.84 7.42 -1.73
N LEU A 190 -15.89 6.08 -1.68
CA LEU A 190 -15.45 5.23 -2.79
C LEU A 190 -16.27 5.52 -4.06
N ILE A 191 -17.60 5.57 -3.94
CA ILE A 191 -18.49 5.83 -5.09
C ILE A 191 -18.14 7.19 -5.71
N ILE A 192 -18.07 8.24 -4.89
CA ILE A 192 -17.79 9.61 -5.37
C ILE A 192 -16.38 9.72 -5.93
N ALA A 193 -15.39 9.11 -5.26
CA ALA A 193 -13.99 9.16 -5.66
C ALA A 193 -13.73 8.41 -6.97
N VAL A 194 -14.41 7.28 -7.20
CA VAL A 194 -14.32 6.55 -8.49
C VAL A 194 -14.83 7.42 -9.63
N VAL A 195 -16.00 8.03 -9.48
CA VAL A 195 -16.54 8.96 -10.50
C VAL A 195 -15.58 10.13 -10.73
N HIS A 196 -15.08 10.75 -9.66
CA HIS A 196 -14.11 11.83 -9.73
C HIS A 196 -12.81 11.39 -10.45
N GLY A 197 -12.26 10.23 -10.10
CA GLY A 197 -11.05 9.69 -10.71
C GLY A 197 -11.23 9.38 -12.22
N LEU A 198 -12.39 8.85 -12.60
CA LEU A 198 -12.73 8.62 -14.01
C LEU A 198 -12.86 9.92 -14.79
N LEU A 199 -13.54 10.92 -14.23
CA LEU A 199 -13.64 12.26 -14.86
C LEU A 199 -12.26 12.89 -15.02
N ARG A 200 -11.39 12.83 -14.01
CA ARG A 200 -9.99 13.29 -14.10
C ARG A 200 -9.25 12.62 -15.25
N SER A 201 -9.43 11.31 -15.41
CA SER A 201 -8.80 10.54 -16.49
C SER A 201 -9.33 10.97 -17.87
N LEU A 202 -10.63 11.22 -17.99
CA LEU A 202 -11.27 11.66 -19.25
C LEU A 202 -10.76 13.04 -19.71
N ILE A 203 -10.48 13.95 -18.78
CA ILE A 203 -9.95 15.29 -19.10
C ILE A 203 -8.40 15.33 -19.11
N GLY A 204 -7.74 14.18 -19.06
CA GLY A 204 -6.29 14.06 -19.20
C GLY A 204 -5.48 14.55 -17.99
N LEU A 205 -6.08 14.67 -16.80
CA LEU A 205 -5.34 15.05 -15.60
C LEU A 205 -4.41 13.92 -15.14
N PRO A 206 -3.18 14.25 -14.68
CA PRO A 206 -2.22 13.25 -14.24
C PRO A 206 -2.75 12.45 -13.05
N ASN A 207 -2.52 11.12 -13.08
CA ASN A 207 -2.91 10.20 -11.99
C ASN A 207 -1.85 10.19 -10.88
N GLU A 208 -1.36 11.37 -10.51
CA GLU A 208 -0.28 11.53 -9.54
C GLU A 208 -0.38 12.86 -8.80
N ARG A 209 0.14 12.89 -7.58
CA ARG A 209 0.24 14.09 -6.76
C ARG A 209 1.50 14.00 -5.92
N PHE A 210 2.34 15.04 -5.98
CA PHE A 210 3.62 15.08 -5.31
C PHE A 210 3.79 16.33 -4.45
N ASP A 211 4.50 16.18 -3.33
CA ASP A 211 5.09 17.29 -2.61
C ASP A 211 6.32 17.78 -3.39
N LYS A 212 6.25 19.03 -3.83
CA LYS A 212 7.32 19.71 -4.59
C LYS A 212 8.22 20.56 -3.70
N THR A 213 7.94 20.64 -2.39
CA THR A 213 8.78 21.38 -1.45
C THR A 213 10.07 20.60 -1.20
N VAL A 214 11.19 21.30 -1.23
CA VAL A 214 12.51 20.74 -0.94
C VAL A 214 13.09 21.53 0.23
N THR A 215 13.40 20.86 1.33
CA THR A 215 14.07 21.47 2.48
C THR A 215 15.55 21.69 2.19
N ASP A 216 16.21 22.57 2.97
CA ASP A 216 17.64 22.84 2.78
C ASP A 216 18.53 21.62 3.09
N GLU A 217 18.07 20.72 3.94
CA GLU A 217 18.73 19.44 4.20
C GLU A 217 18.60 18.48 3.00
N GLU A 218 17.40 18.41 2.41
CA GLU A 218 17.14 17.59 1.21
C GLU A 218 17.94 18.05 -0.01
N LYS A 219 18.17 19.36 -0.17
CA LYS A 219 19.02 19.92 -1.24
C LYS A 219 20.48 19.45 -1.21
N LYS A 220 20.96 18.98 -0.06
CA LYS A 220 22.34 18.46 0.08
C LYS A 220 22.46 17.00 -0.32
N ILE A 221 21.33 16.28 -0.49
CA ILE A 221 21.25 14.84 -0.74
C ILE A 221 20.87 14.57 -2.22
N ILE A 222 20.22 15.53 -2.85
CA ILE A 222 19.80 15.48 -4.26
C ILE A 222 20.91 16.05 -5.15
#